data_a8d47a9db8acc64090b251b2b8cd3742
#
_entry.id   a8d47a9db8acc64090b251b2b8cd3742
#
_cell.length_a   1.000
_cell.length_b   1.000
_cell.length_c   1.000
_cell.angle_alpha   90.00
_cell.angle_beta   90.00
_cell.angle_gamma   90.00
#
_symmetry.space_group_name_H-M   'P 1'
#
loop_
_entity.id
_entity.type
_entity.pdbx_description
1 polymer ?
#
loop_
_entity_poly.entity_id
_entity_poly.type
_entity_poly.pdbx_seq_one_letter_code
_entity_poly.pdbx_strand_id
1 'polypeptide(L)'
;TVTHDQDEALSMASRIAVMNKGDIAQLAEPSDLYEHPANRFVADFIGSVNIFEGKLTVDEPEQAMVDCPELGRVFLNHGVTGAHETTVWVAIRPEKITMLPAGRAKAKDSPSGTNIAQGQIKGMSYLGDVTIYDIRLDSGRSIRVSRPNLSRWDQEEFSWDDKVSLHWHPSSPVVLLS
;
A
#
# COMPACT_ATOMS: atom_id res chain seq x y z
N THR A 1 4.57 -26.52 11.43
CA THR A 1 3.11 -26.36 11.44
C THR A 1 2.67 -25.93 10.05
N VAL A 2 1.52 -26.40 9.59
CA VAL A 2 0.82 -25.91 8.39
C VAL A 2 -0.46 -25.25 8.86
N THR A 3 -0.71 -24.02 8.42
CA THR A 3 -1.91 -23.26 8.77
C THR A 3 -2.41 -22.47 7.59
N HIS A 4 -3.69 -22.13 7.58
CA HIS A 4 -4.30 -21.16 6.66
C HIS A 4 -4.57 -19.82 7.36
N ASP A 5 -4.30 -19.74 8.66
CA ASP A 5 -4.43 -18.51 9.45
C ASP A 5 -3.12 -17.70 9.35
N GLN A 6 -3.23 -16.55 8.70
CA GLN A 6 -2.07 -15.66 8.47
C GLN A 6 -1.61 -15.00 9.76
N ASP A 7 -2.54 -14.60 10.62
CA ASP A 7 -2.22 -13.93 11.89
C ASP A 7 -1.50 -14.89 12.84
N GLU A 8 -1.92 -16.16 12.87
CA GLU A 8 -1.22 -17.21 13.61
C GLU A 8 0.20 -17.39 13.06
N ALA A 9 0.36 -17.52 11.74
CA ALA A 9 1.67 -17.71 11.12
C ALA A 9 2.61 -16.53 11.40
N LEU A 10 2.13 -15.29 11.20
CA LEU A 10 2.92 -14.07 11.38
C LEU A 10 3.33 -13.82 12.84
N SER A 11 2.49 -14.24 13.81
CA SER A 11 2.73 -14.00 15.24
C SER A 11 3.62 -15.04 15.91
N MET A 12 3.62 -16.29 15.42
CA MET A 12 4.24 -17.41 16.13
C MET A 12 5.47 -18.01 15.43
N ALA A 13 5.60 -17.82 14.11
CA ALA A 13 6.67 -18.45 13.36
C ALA A 13 7.94 -17.60 13.30
N SER A 14 9.11 -18.23 13.42
CA SER A 14 10.39 -17.58 13.12
C SER A 14 10.67 -17.46 11.63
N ARG A 15 10.12 -18.38 10.82
CA ARG A 15 10.15 -18.35 9.35
C ARG A 15 8.85 -18.92 8.80
N ILE A 16 8.39 -18.33 7.69
CA ILE A 16 7.15 -18.70 7.01
C ILE A 16 7.46 -19.05 5.56
N ALA A 17 6.96 -20.19 5.11
CA ALA A 17 6.93 -20.56 3.69
C ALA A 17 5.52 -20.33 3.14
N VAL A 18 5.37 -19.43 2.19
CA VAL A 18 4.14 -19.26 1.43
C VAL A 18 4.15 -20.23 0.24
N MET A 19 3.14 -21.07 0.19
CA MET A 19 3.02 -22.07 -0.88
C MET A 19 1.98 -21.67 -1.91
N ASN A 20 2.29 -21.88 -3.17
CA ASN A 20 1.37 -21.67 -4.29
C ASN A 20 1.42 -22.86 -5.24
N LYS A 21 0.32 -23.56 -5.44
CA LYS A 21 0.17 -24.73 -6.35
C LYS A 21 1.24 -25.80 -6.16
N GLY A 22 1.67 -26.03 -4.92
CA GLY A 22 2.67 -27.04 -4.57
C GLY A 22 4.12 -26.54 -4.51
N ASP A 23 4.40 -25.34 -5.00
CA ASP A 23 5.70 -24.70 -4.96
C ASP A 23 5.81 -23.68 -3.82
N ILE A 24 7.02 -23.47 -3.31
CA ILE A 24 7.30 -22.41 -2.35
C ILE A 24 7.44 -21.08 -3.11
N ALA A 25 6.45 -20.20 -2.96
CA ALA A 25 6.48 -18.87 -3.57
C ALA A 25 7.47 -17.92 -2.88
N GLN A 26 7.59 -18.01 -1.54
CA GLN A 26 8.57 -17.28 -0.75
C GLN A 26 8.79 -17.98 0.58
N LEU A 27 10.03 -17.94 1.09
CA LEU A 27 10.40 -18.38 2.44
C LEU A 27 11.19 -17.25 3.11
N ALA A 28 10.61 -16.64 4.15
CA ALA A 28 11.21 -15.49 4.83
C ALA A 28 10.79 -15.41 6.31
N GLU A 29 11.38 -14.48 7.05
CA GLU A 29 10.89 -14.06 8.36
C GLU A 29 9.54 -13.32 8.20
N PRO A 30 8.68 -13.30 9.24
CA PRO A 30 7.36 -12.66 9.16
C PRO A 30 7.39 -11.21 8.68
N SER A 31 8.28 -10.39 9.23
CA SER A 31 8.43 -8.98 8.85
C SER A 31 8.88 -8.80 7.40
N ASP A 32 9.85 -9.59 6.97
CA ASP A 32 10.36 -9.54 5.60
C ASP A 32 9.31 -10.01 4.58
N LEU A 33 8.56 -11.06 4.92
CA LEU A 33 7.47 -11.56 4.10
C LEU A 33 6.37 -10.51 3.90
N TYR A 34 6.08 -9.71 4.94
CA TYR A 34 5.07 -8.67 4.92
C TYR A 34 5.53 -7.41 4.17
N GLU A 35 6.76 -6.94 4.48
CA GLU A 35 7.29 -5.68 3.95
C GLU A 35 7.93 -5.86 2.56
N HIS A 36 8.45 -7.06 2.23
CA HIS A 36 9.15 -7.36 0.97
C HIS A 36 8.60 -8.62 0.27
N PRO A 37 7.30 -8.64 -0.09
CA PRO A 37 6.74 -9.77 -0.81
C PRO A 37 7.41 -9.94 -2.17
N ALA A 38 7.70 -11.19 -2.54
CA ALA A 38 8.43 -11.50 -3.78
C ALA A 38 7.61 -11.27 -5.05
N ASN A 39 6.29 -11.33 -4.96
CA ASN A 39 5.37 -11.15 -6.08
C ASN A 39 3.96 -10.77 -5.60
N ARG A 40 3.05 -10.49 -6.55
CA ARG A 40 1.66 -10.11 -6.25
C ARG A 40 0.89 -11.16 -5.47
N PHE A 41 1.13 -12.44 -5.77
CA PHE A 41 0.47 -13.53 -5.06
C PHE A 41 0.81 -13.49 -3.56
N VAL A 42 2.10 -13.37 -3.22
CA VAL A 42 2.54 -13.28 -1.81
C VAL A 42 2.02 -12.00 -1.17
N ALA A 43 2.10 -10.86 -1.87
CA ALA A 43 1.63 -9.58 -1.36
C ALA A 43 0.14 -9.61 -0.97
N ASP A 44 -0.70 -10.21 -1.84
CA ASP A 44 -2.14 -10.33 -1.64
C ASP A 44 -2.50 -11.44 -0.63
N PHE A 45 -1.71 -12.53 -0.62
CA PHE A 45 -1.91 -13.63 0.33
C PHE A 45 -1.58 -13.22 1.77
N ILE A 46 -0.55 -12.40 1.98
CA ILE A 46 -0.12 -11.96 3.33
C ILE A 46 -0.74 -10.61 3.68
N GLY A 47 -2.04 -10.61 3.97
CA GLY A 47 -2.77 -9.44 4.41
C GLY A 47 -3.25 -8.51 3.28
N SER A 48 -3.99 -7.49 3.68
CA SER A 48 -4.59 -6.54 2.74
C SER A 48 -3.54 -5.67 2.07
N VAL A 49 -3.67 -5.48 0.76
CA VAL A 49 -2.76 -4.64 -0.05
C VAL A 49 -3.51 -3.95 -1.19
N ASN A 50 -3.10 -2.73 -1.52
CA ASN A 50 -3.54 -2.04 -2.72
C ASN A 50 -2.50 -2.28 -3.81
N ILE A 51 -2.90 -2.80 -4.97
CA ILE A 51 -1.99 -3.09 -6.09
C ILE A 51 -2.47 -2.32 -7.32
N PHE A 52 -1.55 -1.57 -7.93
CA PHE A 52 -1.78 -0.78 -9.14
C PHE A 52 -0.75 -1.14 -10.20
N GLU A 53 -1.22 -1.42 -11.40
CA GLU A 53 -0.34 -1.63 -12.55
C GLU A 53 0.22 -0.31 -13.05
N GLY A 54 1.48 -0.30 -13.48
CA GLY A 54 2.14 0.88 -14.01
C GLY A 54 3.32 0.55 -14.92
N LYS A 55 3.94 1.61 -15.41
CA LYS A 55 5.17 1.57 -16.21
C LYS A 55 6.31 2.20 -15.44
N LEU A 56 7.43 1.51 -15.40
CA LEU A 56 8.66 2.02 -14.80
C LEU A 56 9.29 3.05 -15.76
N THR A 57 9.29 4.32 -15.36
CA THR A 57 9.75 5.44 -16.21
C THR A 57 11.10 6.00 -15.79
N VAL A 58 11.48 5.84 -14.53
CA VAL A 58 12.81 6.14 -14.00
C VAL A 58 13.23 5.00 -13.08
N ASP A 59 14.46 4.53 -13.23
CA ASP A 59 15.04 3.52 -12.35
C ASP A 59 16.53 3.81 -12.15
N GLU A 60 16.84 4.47 -11.06
CA GLU A 60 18.17 4.80 -10.60
C GLU A 60 18.43 4.12 -9.25
N PRO A 61 19.68 3.96 -8.80
CA PRO A 61 19.97 3.23 -7.55
C PRO A 61 19.23 3.74 -6.32
N GLU A 62 19.01 5.07 -6.24
CA GLU A 62 18.42 5.73 -5.07
C GLU A 62 17.00 6.26 -5.31
N GLN A 63 16.47 6.08 -6.52
CA GLN A 63 15.11 6.53 -6.84
C GLN A 63 14.53 5.78 -8.03
N ALA A 64 13.21 5.64 -8.01
CA ALA A 64 12.46 5.15 -9.16
C ALA A 64 11.14 5.92 -9.32
N MET A 65 10.59 5.88 -10.51
CA MET A 65 9.26 6.43 -10.80
C MET A 65 8.45 5.42 -11.60
N VAL A 66 7.20 5.25 -11.18
CA VAL A 66 6.23 4.40 -11.86
C VAL A 66 5.02 5.24 -12.24
N ASP A 67 4.68 5.28 -13.51
CA ASP A 67 3.44 5.92 -13.98
C ASP A 67 2.31 4.89 -13.97
N CYS A 68 1.37 5.05 -13.03
CA CYS A 68 0.19 4.21 -12.86
C CYS A 68 -1.03 4.94 -13.41
N PRO A 69 -1.72 4.43 -14.46
CA PRO A 69 -2.91 5.10 -15.03
C PRO A 69 -4.02 5.36 -14.01
N GLU A 70 -4.16 4.47 -13.02
CA GLU A 70 -5.23 4.53 -12.02
C GLU A 70 -4.84 5.32 -10.75
N LEU A 71 -3.56 5.48 -10.47
CA LEU A 71 -3.05 6.11 -9.22
C LEU A 71 -2.31 7.43 -9.49
N GLY A 72 -1.79 7.61 -10.69
CA GLY A 72 -0.90 8.70 -11.05
C GLY A 72 0.57 8.28 -10.93
N ARG A 73 1.45 9.27 -10.93
CA ARG A 73 2.89 9.05 -10.81
C ARG A 73 3.27 8.72 -9.38
N VAL A 74 3.97 7.62 -9.19
CA VAL A 74 4.46 7.14 -7.90
C VAL A 74 5.98 7.26 -7.85
N PHE A 75 6.47 7.97 -6.83
CA PHE A 75 7.89 8.12 -6.53
C PHE A 75 8.32 7.09 -5.49
N LEU A 76 9.51 6.52 -5.71
CA LEU A 76 10.18 5.61 -4.79
C LEU A 76 11.56 6.17 -4.47
N ASN A 77 12.03 5.97 -3.24
CA ASN A 77 13.36 6.39 -2.79
C ASN A 77 14.40 5.25 -2.86
N HIS A 78 14.18 4.31 -3.75
CA HIS A 78 15.08 3.20 -4.06
C HIS A 78 14.89 2.76 -5.51
N GLY A 79 15.90 2.13 -6.09
CA GLY A 79 15.79 1.51 -7.40
C GLY A 79 14.99 0.21 -7.38
N VAL A 80 14.49 -0.19 -8.53
CA VAL A 80 13.67 -1.40 -8.73
C VAL A 80 14.45 -2.48 -9.47
N THR A 81 15.52 -2.11 -10.17
CA THR A 81 16.33 -2.99 -11.03
C THR A 81 15.50 -3.57 -12.18
N GLY A 82 14.65 -2.75 -12.76
CA GLY A 82 13.82 -3.08 -13.91
C GLY A 82 14.25 -2.33 -15.17
N ALA A 83 13.83 -2.80 -16.35
CA ALA A 83 14.05 -2.08 -17.59
C ALA A 83 13.04 -0.93 -17.76
N HIS A 84 13.46 0.17 -18.35
CA HIS A 84 12.59 1.30 -18.72
C HIS A 84 11.37 0.80 -19.52
N GLU A 85 10.19 1.37 -19.25
CA GLU A 85 8.89 0.99 -19.84
C GLU A 85 8.41 -0.45 -19.49
N THR A 86 9.09 -1.14 -18.59
CA THR A 86 8.61 -2.43 -18.09
C THR A 86 7.31 -2.26 -17.31
N THR A 87 6.36 -3.15 -17.54
CA THR A 87 5.15 -3.23 -16.72
C THR A 87 5.51 -3.77 -15.34
N VAL A 88 5.12 -3.02 -14.31
CA VAL A 88 5.35 -3.35 -12.90
C VAL A 88 4.06 -3.12 -12.10
N TRP A 89 4.04 -3.60 -10.86
CA TRP A 89 2.90 -3.40 -9.97
C TRP A 89 3.37 -2.71 -8.69
N VAL A 90 2.75 -1.57 -8.38
CA VAL A 90 2.99 -0.83 -7.14
C VAL A 90 2.05 -1.38 -6.07
N ALA A 91 2.61 -1.97 -5.03
CA ALA A 91 1.89 -2.50 -3.89
C ALA A 91 2.04 -1.55 -2.69
N ILE A 92 0.91 -1.13 -2.11
CA ILE A 92 0.88 -0.22 -0.96
C ILE A 92 -0.05 -0.80 0.11
N ARG A 93 0.46 -1.02 1.32
CA ARG A 93 -0.34 -1.47 2.45
C ARG A 93 -1.30 -0.37 2.92
N PRO A 94 -2.56 -0.71 3.27
CA PRO A 94 -3.55 0.28 3.71
C PRO A 94 -3.13 1.15 4.90
N GLU A 95 -2.38 0.60 5.84
CA GLU A 95 -1.86 1.31 7.02
C GLU A 95 -0.68 2.23 6.73
N LYS A 96 -0.05 2.12 5.56
CA LYS A 96 1.05 3.01 5.12
C LYS A 96 0.53 4.30 4.46
N ILE A 97 -0.78 4.42 4.29
CA ILE A 97 -1.43 5.56 3.66
C ILE A 97 -2.03 6.47 4.75
N THR A 98 -1.61 7.72 4.77
CA THR A 98 -2.20 8.77 5.62
C THR A 98 -3.35 9.44 4.88
N MET A 99 -4.50 9.56 5.52
CA MET A 99 -5.69 10.22 4.99
C MET A 99 -5.92 11.54 5.70
N LEU A 100 -6.08 12.62 4.93
CA LEU A 100 -6.36 13.98 5.40
C LEU A 100 -7.60 14.53 4.68
N PRO A 101 -8.34 15.48 5.29
CA PRO A 101 -9.38 16.20 4.59
C PRO A 101 -8.85 16.89 3.33
N ALA A 102 -9.65 16.90 2.27
CA ALA A 102 -9.28 17.58 1.04
C ALA A 102 -9.01 19.08 1.29
N GLY A 103 -7.93 19.59 0.70
CA GLY A 103 -7.51 21.00 0.84
C GLY A 103 -6.61 21.29 2.04
N ARG A 104 -6.45 20.39 3.02
CA ARG A 104 -5.44 20.55 4.09
C ARG A 104 -4.02 20.21 3.64
N ALA A 105 -3.89 19.33 2.68
CA ALA A 105 -2.60 19.01 2.10
C ALA A 105 -2.21 20.09 1.07
N LYS A 106 -1.59 21.16 1.51
CA LYS A 106 -0.82 22.00 0.60
C LYS A 106 0.42 21.23 0.19
N ALA A 107 0.71 21.19 -1.09
CA ALA A 107 1.95 20.60 -1.62
C ALA A 107 3.23 21.18 -0.97
N LYS A 108 3.11 22.27 -0.22
CA LYS A 108 4.17 22.92 0.57
C LYS A 108 4.43 22.27 1.94
N ASP A 109 3.46 21.54 2.50
CA ASP A 109 3.58 20.92 3.82
C ASP A 109 3.97 19.44 3.73
N SER A 110 4.00 18.88 2.52
CA SER A 110 4.53 17.55 2.27
C SER A 110 6.05 17.63 2.14
N PRO A 111 6.81 16.79 2.84
CA PRO A 111 8.24 16.64 2.56
C PRO A 111 8.43 16.42 1.06
N SER A 112 9.47 17.03 0.47
CA SER A 112 9.76 16.84 -0.96
C SER A 112 9.81 15.33 -1.26
N GLY A 113 9.03 14.89 -2.25
CA GLY A 113 8.93 13.48 -2.63
C GLY A 113 7.75 12.70 -2.04
N THR A 114 6.85 13.31 -1.28
CA THR A 114 5.62 12.60 -0.81
C THR A 114 4.68 12.33 -1.97
N ASN A 115 4.20 11.08 -2.06
CA ASN A 115 3.17 10.70 -3.00
C ASN A 115 1.79 11.17 -2.53
N ILE A 116 0.96 11.63 -3.45
CA ILE A 116 -0.36 12.19 -3.15
C ILE A 116 -1.39 11.67 -4.16
N ALA A 117 -2.56 11.28 -3.67
CA ALA A 117 -3.73 11.00 -4.47
C ALA A 117 -4.98 11.66 -3.85
N GLN A 118 -5.99 11.90 -4.68
CA GLN A 118 -7.27 12.48 -4.25
C GLN A 118 -8.38 11.46 -4.43
N GLY A 119 -9.37 11.49 -3.56
CA GLY A 119 -10.50 10.60 -3.65
C GLY A 119 -11.65 10.98 -2.74
N GLN A 120 -12.66 10.13 -2.73
CA GLN A 120 -13.87 10.30 -1.93
C GLN A 120 -14.19 9.00 -1.18
N ILE A 121 -14.55 9.11 0.08
CA ILE A 121 -14.91 7.95 0.93
C ILE A 121 -16.22 7.34 0.42
N LYS A 122 -16.20 6.06 0.06
CA LYS A 122 -17.34 5.29 -0.40
C LYS A 122 -17.65 4.07 0.48
N GLY A 123 -16.81 3.78 1.46
CA GLY A 123 -17.02 2.73 2.43
C GLY A 123 -16.26 2.98 3.72
N MET A 124 -16.84 2.54 4.83
CA MET A 124 -16.23 2.60 6.16
C MET A 124 -16.60 1.33 6.92
N SER A 125 -15.60 0.61 7.42
CA SER A 125 -15.79 -0.60 8.24
C SER A 125 -15.07 -0.41 9.57
N TYR A 126 -15.84 -0.24 10.64
CA TYR A 126 -15.31 -0.12 11.99
C TYR A 126 -15.05 -1.51 12.59
N LEU A 127 -13.79 -1.81 12.92
CA LEU A 127 -13.37 -3.13 13.44
C LEU A 127 -12.94 -3.08 14.92
N GLY A 128 -13.19 -1.97 15.60
CA GLY A 128 -12.83 -1.77 17.00
C GLY A 128 -11.52 -1.01 17.16
N ASP A 129 -10.40 -1.66 16.95
CA ASP A 129 -9.05 -1.09 17.03
C ASP A 129 -8.65 -0.29 15.79
N VAL A 130 -9.22 -0.63 14.63
CA VAL A 130 -9.00 0.07 13.35
C VAL A 130 -10.32 0.36 12.64
N THR A 131 -10.31 1.38 11.77
CA THR A 131 -11.34 1.61 10.76
C THR A 131 -10.73 1.47 9.38
N ILE A 132 -11.36 0.68 8.54
CA ILE A 132 -11.00 0.52 7.13
C ILE A 132 -11.88 1.44 6.30
N TYR A 133 -11.25 2.25 5.45
CA TYR A 133 -11.92 3.15 4.51
C TYR A 133 -11.71 2.65 3.10
N ASP A 134 -12.80 2.52 2.34
CA ASP A 134 -12.78 2.32 0.90
C ASP A 134 -12.97 3.68 0.21
N ILE A 135 -11.95 4.11 -0.51
CA ILE A 135 -11.90 5.43 -1.13
C ILE A 135 -11.88 5.25 -2.64
N ARG A 136 -12.79 5.95 -3.32
CA ARG A 136 -12.80 6.03 -4.78
C ARG A 136 -11.90 7.16 -5.21
N LEU A 137 -10.82 6.83 -5.92
CA LEU A 137 -9.93 7.80 -6.55
C LEU A 137 -10.61 8.52 -7.72
N ASP A 138 -10.08 9.65 -8.14
CA ASP A 138 -10.58 10.40 -9.30
C ASP A 138 -10.53 9.58 -10.59
N SER A 139 -9.66 8.60 -10.69
CA SER A 139 -9.61 7.62 -11.79
C SER A 139 -10.78 6.63 -11.81
N GLY A 140 -11.56 6.56 -10.73
CA GLY A 140 -12.64 5.58 -10.52
C GLY A 140 -12.17 4.29 -9.85
N ARG A 141 -10.87 4.08 -9.67
CA ARG A 141 -10.31 2.94 -8.93
C ARG A 141 -10.52 3.10 -7.42
N SER A 142 -10.77 2.01 -6.72
CA SER A 142 -10.84 2.02 -5.26
C SER A 142 -9.47 1.74 -4.64
N ILE A 143 -9.18 2.48 -3.57
CA ILE A 143 -8.02 2.26 -2.70
C ILE A 143 -8.49 2.11 -1.26
N ARG A 144 -7.86 1.21 -0.53
CA ARG A 144 -8.19 0.94 0.88
C ARG A 144 -7.18 1.61 1.79
N VAL A 145 -7.67 2.25 2.85
CA VAL A 145 -6.87 2.89 3.90
C VAL A 145 -7.27 2.34 5.25
N SER A 146 -6.31 1.98 6.08
CA SER A 146 -6.52 1.53 7.46
C SER A 146 -6.05 2.62 8.41
N ARG A 147 -6.93 3.04 9.33
CA ARG A 147 -6.61 3.98 10.41
C ARG A 147 -6.84 3.34 11.77
N PRO A 148 -5.86 3.39 12.69
CA PRO A 148 -6.09 2.97 14.06
C PRO A 148 -7.11 3.89 14.73
N ASN A 149 -8.01 3.31 15.53
CA ASN A 149 -9.00 4.04 16.32
C ASN A 149 -8.37 4.47 17.67
N LEU A 150 -7.60 5.56 17.61
CA LEU A 150 -6.97 6.16 18.79
C LEU A 150 -8.02 6.96 19.59
N SER A 151 -7.57 7.74 20.58
CA SER A 151 -8.45 8.59 21.41
C SER A 151 -9.31 9.54 20.55
N ARG A 152 -10.60 9.66 20.93
CA ARG A 152 -11.56 10.53 20.24
C ARG A 152 -11.15 12.01 20.17
N TRP A 153 -10.23 12.44 21.04
CA TRP A 153 -9.81 13.83 21.16
C TRP A 153 -8.78 14.27 20.10
N ASP A 154 -8.07 13.31 19.50
CA ASP A 154 -6.94 13.57 18.62
C ASP A 154 -7.19 13.15 17.16
N GLN A 155 -8.39 12.66 16.82
CA GLN A 155 -8.68 12.17 15.48
C GLN A 155 -9.65 13.08 14.73
N GLU A 156 -9.30 13.35 13.48
CA GLU A 156 -10.26 13.87 12.52
C GLU A 156 -11.34 12.83 12.25
N GLU A 157 -12.59 13.25 12.41
CA GLU A 157 -13.74 12.43 12.05
C GLU A 157 -13.98 12.54 10.53
N PHE A 158 -14.12 11.39 9.88
CA PHE A 158 -14.47 11.27 8.48
C PHE A 158 -15.85 10.67 8.33
N SER A 159 -16.58 11.13 7.33
CA SER A 159 -17.91 10.68 7.00
C SER A 159 -17.99 10.15 5.56
N TRP A 160 -19.07 9.48 5.25
CA TRP A 160 -19.40 9.07 3.88
C TRP A 160 -19.40 10.27 2.95
N ASP A 161 -18.88 10.06 1.74
CA ASP A 161 -18.75 11.05 0.68
C ASP A 161 -17.79 12.22 0.95
N ASP A 162 -17.08 12.22 2.07
CA ASP A 162 -16.03 13.19 2.30
C ASP A 162 -14.92 13.06 1.25
N LYS A 163 -14.50 14.22 0.74
CA LYS A 163 -13.33 14.31 -0.13
C LYS A 163 -12.07 14.32 0.72
N VAL A 164 -11.13 13.47 0.35
CA VAL A 164 -9.90 13.25 1.09
C VAL A 164 -8.67 13.31 0.20
N SER A 165 -7.56 13.67 0.82
CA SER A 165 -6.23 13.61 0.24
C SER A 165 -5.45 12.47 0.91
N LEU A 166 -4.89 11.58 0.10
CA LEU A 166 -4.12 10.43 0.51
C LEU A 166 -2.64 10.71 0.32
N HIS A 167 -1.84 10.37 1.30
CA HIS A 167 -0.40 10.63 1.32
C HIS A 167 0.35 9.39 1.75
N TRP A 168 1.47 9.09 1.09
CA TRP A 168 2.39 8.03 1.52
C TRP A 168 3.83 8.38 1.20
N HIS A 169 4.71 7.91 2.09
CA HIS A 169 6.14 8.13 1.93
C HIS A 169 6.69 7.32 0.74
N PRO A 170 7.70 7.80 0.00
CA PRO A 170 8.32 7.08 -1.11
C PRO A 170 8.94 5.71 -0.75
N SER A 171 9.20 5.44 0.53
CA SER A 171 9.66 4.13 1.02
C SER A 171 8.52 3.13 1.28
N SER A 172 7.25 3.60 1.27
CA SER A 172 6.11 2.75 1.62
C SER A 172 5.67 1.79 0.52
N PRO A 173 5.71 2.16 -0.78
CA PRO A 173 5.36 1.24 -1.84
C PRO A 173 6.45 0.19 -2.07
N VAL A 174 6.02 -1.01 -2.45
CA VAL A 174 6.88 -2.06 -2.99
C VAL A 174 6.55 -2.25 -4.46
N VAL A 175 7.57 -2.33 -5.31
CA VAL A 175 7.38 -2.61 -6.74
C VAL A 175 7.59 -4.08 -7.01
N LEU A 176 6.57 -4.70 -7.59
CA LEU A 176 6.54 -6.11 -7.93
C LEU A 176 6.68 -6.28 -9.44
N LEU A 177 7.52 -7.22 -9.87
CA LEU A 177 7.79 -7.49 -11.28
C LEU A 177 6.90 -8.62 -11.86
N SER A 178 6.16 -9.32 -10.96
CA SER A 178 5.27 -10.43 -11.37
C SER A 178 4.07 -10.60 -10.43
#